data_020a938d277a7484f13db3655ff9d293
#
_entry.id   020a938d277a7484f13db3655ff9d293
#
_cell.length_a   1.000
_cell.length_b   1.000
_cell.length_c   1.000
_cell.angle_alpha   90.00
_cell.angle_beta   90.00
_cell.angle_gamma   90.00
#
_symmetry.space_group_name_H-M   'P 1'
#
loop_
_entity.id
_entity.type
_entity.pdbx_description
1 polymer ?
#
loop_
_entity_poly.entity_id
_entity_poly.type
_entity_poly.pdbx_seq_one_letter_code
_entity_poly.pdbx_strand_id
1 'polypeptide(L)'
;MQNISVIGAGTMGNGIAHVFAQKGFTVSLIDTQAAQLEKALKTILQNLDRQIAKGVLSESDKMATLNAITTHTDVKMGVAGADLVVEAATENVGLKLEIFRTLDEYAPPGVILASNTSSISITRIAAVTRRPASVIGLHFMNPVPVMKLVEIINGYATDEVVTQEMVKLSEKLGKVPCVVNDYPGFIANRILMPMINEAIYSLFEGVAGVQEIDTVMKLGMGHPMGPLQLADFIGLDVCLYILSVLHEGFGNAKYAPCPLLVNMVTAGYRGVKSGEGFYKYSVGSKDLVVSERLAC
;
A
#
# COMPACT_ATOMS: atom_id res chain seq x y z
N MET A 1 22.00 9.53 -2.97
CA MET A 1 20.86 9.23 -2.08
C MET A 1 21.27 8.08 -1.17
N GLN A 2 21.36 8.35 0.14
CA GLN A 2 21.76 7.38 1.15
C GLN A 2 20.87 7.42 2.39
N ASN A 3 20.35 8.59 2.75
CA ASN A 3 19.55 8.82 3.94
C ASN A 3 18.07 8.90 3.58
N ILE A 4 17.26 7.98 4.10
CA ILE A 4 15.83 7.86 3.78
C ILE A 4 15.02 8.13 5.05
N SER A 5 14.07 9.06 4.97
CA SER A 5 13.11 9.28 6.04
C SER A 5 11.76 8.66 5.67
N VAL A 6 11.20 7.87 6.56
CA VAL A 6 9.89 7.21 6.37
C VAL A 6 8.92 7.74 7.41
N ILE A 7 7.84 8.38 6.96
CA ILE A 7 6.79 8.97 7.80
C ILE A 7 5.64 7.97 7.96
N GLY A 8 5.34 7.61 9.20
CA GLY A 8 4.37 6.59 9.57
C GLY A 8 5.04 5.24 9.80
N ALA A 9 4.85 4.68 11.00
CA ALA A 9 5.39 3.38 11.41
C ALA A 9 4.35 2.24 11.35
N GLY A 10 3.25 2.46 10.61
CA GLY A 10 2.21 1.45 10.35
C GLY A 10 2.71 0.29 9.49
N THR A 11 1.76 -0.51 8.98
CA THR A 11 2.06 -1.71 8.16
C THR A 11 2.95 -1.41 6.96
N MET A 12 2.65 -0.33 6.21
CA MET A 12 3.45 0.01 5.04
C MET A 12 4.78 0.64 5.42
N GLY A 13 4.80 1.61 6.35
CA GLY A 13 6.01 2.32 6.72
C GLY A 13 7.06 1.42 7.35
N ASN A 14 6.68 0.47 8.22
CA ASN A 14 7.66 -0.50 8.75
C ASN A 14 8.26 -1.37 7.64
N GLY A 15 7.45 -1.81 6.68
CA GLY A 15 7.91 -2.60 5.54
C GLY A 15 8.83 -1.83 4.60
N ILE A 16 8.54 -0.54 4.37
CA ILE A 16 9.37 0.37 3.56
C ILE A 16 10.71 0.60 4.27
N ALA A 17 10.68 0.96 5.56
CA ALA A 17 11.89 1.14 6.37
C ALA A 17 12.76 -0.11 6.38
N HIS A 18 12.15 -1.30 6.55
CA HIS A 18 12.82 -2.59 6.50
C HIS A 18 13.58 -2.78 5.17
N VAL A 19 12.90 -2.61 4.03
CA VAL A 19 13.51 -2.87 2.71
C VAL A 19 14.65 -1.90 2.43
N PHE A 20 14.51 -0.61 2.76
CA PHE A 20 15.59 0.35 2.61
C PHE A 20 16.79 0.01 3.50
N ALA A 21 16.58 -0.26 4.79
CA ALA A 21 17.65 -0.62 5.72
C ALA A 21 18.37 -1.90 5.30
N GLN A 22 17.64 -2.93 4.87
CA GLN A 22 18.20 -4.20 4.39
C GLN A 22 19.05 -4.03 3.12
N LYS A 23 18.84 -2.96 2.37
CA LYS A 23 19.65 -2.60 1.19
C LYS A 23 20.77 -1.61 1.48
N GLY A 24 21.07 -1.38 2.77
CA GLY A 24 22.21 -0.58 3.23
C GLY A 24 21.98 0.92 3.22
N PHE A 25 20.73 1.37 3.18
CA PHE A 25 20.39 2.78 3.40
C PHE A 25 20.28 3.09 4.89
N THR A 26 20.63 4.31 5.28
CA THR A 26 20.34 4.83 6.62
C THR A 26 18.89 5.28 6.65
N VAL A 27 18.12 4.79 7.62
CA VAL A 27 16.66 5.04 7.68
C VAL A 27 16.30 5.76 8.97
N SER A 28 15.59 6.89 8.84
CA SER A 28 14.87 7.56 9.93
C SER A 28 13.40 7.15 9.85
N LEU A 29 12.93 6.31 10.77
CA LEU A 29 11.51 5.93 10.87
C LEU A 29 10.81 6.88 11.84
N ILE A 30 9.77 7.56 11.37
CA ILE A 30 9.12 8.67 12.08
C ILE A 30 7.66 8.35 12.29
N ASP A 31 7.20 8.45 13.54
CA ASP A 31 5.77 8.38 13.90
C ASP A 31 5.52 9.19 15.17
N THR A 32 4.41 9.89 15.24
CA THR A 32 4.05 10.69 16.43
C THR A 32 3.82 9.85 17.68
N GLN A 33 3.59 8.55 17.52
CA GLN A 33 3.35 7.61 18.60
C GLN A 33 4.56 6.68 18.81
N ALA A 34 5.28 6.82 19.91
CA ALA A 34 6.42 5.97 20.26
C ALA A 34 6.08 4.47 20.27
N ALA A 35 4.87 4.11 20.72
CA ALA A 35 4.41 2.72 20.73
C ALA A 35 4.30 2.11 19.30
N GLN A 36 3.99 2.92 18.29
CA GLN A 36 3.97 2.46 16.90
C GLN A 36 5.38 2.21 16.38
N LEU A 37 6.36 3.03 16.77
CA LEU A 37 7.77 2.84 16.44
C LEU A 37 8.32 1.53 17.03
N GLU A 38 8.05 1.27 18.30
CA GLU A 38 8.44 0.02 18.97
C GLU A 38 7.81 -1.21 18.29
N LYS A 39 6.51 -1.14 17.99
CA LYS A 39 5.80 -2.19 17.25
C LYS A 39 6.39 -2.43 15.87
N ALA A 40 6.76 -1.36 15.16
CA ALA A 40 7.38 -1.45 13.83
C ALA A 40 8.73 -2.16 13.91
N LEU A 41 9.61 -1.77 14.84
CA LEU A 41 10.90 -2.43 15.03
C LEU A 41 10.75 -3.91 15.40
N LYS A 42 9.79 -4.25 16.26
CA LYS A 42 9.48 -5.64 16.60
C LYS A 42 9.01 -6.44 15.37
N THR A 43 8.19 -5.83 14.52
CA THR A 43 7.72 -6.47 13.28
C THR A 43 8.88 -6.68 12.30
N ILE A 44 9.77 -5.70 12.14
CA ILE A 44 10.96 -5.81 11.31
C ILE A 44 11.86 -6.95 11.82
N LEU A 45 12.13 -6.99 13.12
CA LEU A 45 12.91 -8.05 13.76
C LEU A 45 12.34 -9.43 13.44
N GLN A 46 11.03 -9.64 13.66
CA GLN A 46 10.36 -10.90 13.37
C GLN A 46 10.45 -11.31 11.89
N ASN A 47 10.39 -10.33 10.97
CA ASN A 47 10.52 -10.59 9.55
C ASN A 47 11.95 -10.99 9.17
N LEU A 48 12.96 -10.36 9.77
CA LEU A 48 14.38 -10.72 9.61
C LEU A 48 14.66 -12.12 10.16
N ASP A 49 14.11 -12.47 11.34
CA ASP A 49 14.23 -13.82 11.92
C ASP A 49 13.64 -14.90 10.99
N ARG A 50 12.49 -14.61 10.37
CA ARG A 50 11.89 -15.51 9.36
C ARG A 50 12.75 -15.68 8.11
N GLN A 51 13.48 -14.63 7.69
CA GLN A 51 14.38 -14.69 6.54
C GLN A 51 15.62 -15.53 6.90
N ILE A 52 16.17 -15.41 8.11
CA ILE A 52 17.26 -16.25 8.61
C ILE A 52 16.83 -17.71 8.67
N ALA A 53 15.66 -17.98 9.25
CA ALA A 53 15.11 -19.36 9.32
C ALA A 53 14.93 -20.03 7.95
N LYS A 54 14.76 -19.20 6.88
CA LYS A 54 14.68 -19.68 5.48
C LYS A 54 16.05 -19.71 4.77
N GLY A 55 17.15 -19.35 5.45
CA GLY A 55 18.49 -19.33 4.87
C GLY A 55 18.73 -18.23 3.84
N VAL A 56 17.90 -17.17 3.79
CA VAL A 56 18.02 -16.07 2.83
C VAL A 56 18.77 -14.86 3.41
N LEU A 57 19.04 -14.83 4.71
CA LEU A 57 19.70 -13.73 5.41
C LEU A 57 20.64 -14.29 6.47
N SER A 58 21.78 -13.63 6.70
CA SER A 58 22.70 -13.96 7.80
C SER A 58 22.38 -13.15 9.06
N GLU A 59 22.88 -13.61 10.24
CA GLU A 59 22.77 -12.83 11.49
C GLU A 59 23.50 -11.48 11.40
N SER A 60 24.63 -11.42 10.68
CA SER A 60 25.34 -10.16 10.45
C SER A 60 24.53 -9.16 9.65
N ASP A 61 23.83 -9.62 8.60
CA ASP A 61 22.95 -8.77 7.79
C ASP A 61 21.74 -8.27 8.58
N LYS A 62 21.18 -9.13 9.45
CA LYS A 62 20.10 -8.73 10.38
C LYS A 62 20.57 -7.59 11.29
N MET A 63 21.73 -7.75 11.93
CA MET A 63 22.27 -6.71 12.82
C MET A 63 22.56 -5.42 12.06
N ALA A 64 23.16 -5.51 10.87
CA ALA A 64 23.40 -4.35 10.01
C ALA A 64 22.09 -3.62 9.66
N THR A 65 21.04 -4.38 9.30
CA THR A 65 19.70 -3.83 8.98
C THR A 65 19.10 -3.09 10.18
N LEU A 66 19.12 -3.68 11.37
CA LEU A 66 18.57 -3.05 12.56
C LEU A 66 19.33 -1.79 12.97
N ASN A 67 20.65 -1.82 12.89
CA ASN A 67 21.51 -0.67 13.21
C ASN A 67 21.38 0.48 12.21
N ALA A 68 20.88 0.22 11.01
CA ALA A 68 20.63 1.25 10.00
C ALA A 68 19.33 2.03 10.24
N ILE A 69 18.49 1.64 11.22
CA ILE A 69 17.20 2.28 11.50
C ILE A 69 17.30 3.08 12.80
N THR A 70 17.05 4.37 12.72
CA THR A 70 16.78 5.27 13.86
C THR A 70 15.32 5.67 13.90
N THR A 71 14.77 5.88 15.10
CA THR A 71 13.36 6.25 15.28
C THR A 71 13.24 7.66 15.83
N HIS A 72 12.23 8.40 15.36
CA HIS A 72 11.94 9.76 15.80
C HIS A 72 10.46 9.96 16.02
N THR A 73 10.09 10.66 17.08
CA THR A 73 8.70 11.13 17.29
C THR A 73 8.46 12.54 16.77
N ASP A 74 9.52 13.24 16.42
CA ASP A 74 9.51 14.59 15.84
C ASP A 74 9.88 14.54 14.37
N VAL A 75 9.00 15.09 13.52
CA VAL A 75 9.15 15.10 12.06
C VAL A 75 10.39 15.93 11.65
N LYS A 76 10.57 17.11 12.26
CA LYS A 76 11.66 18.02 11.92
C LYS A 76 13.03 17.37 12.15
N MET A 77 13.20 16.68 13.28
CA MET A 77 14.44 15.95 13.57
C MET A 77 14.64 14.78 12.59
N GLY A 78 13.58 14.05 12.31
CA GLY A 78 13.65 12.84 11.48
C GLY A 78 13.92 13.10 10.00
N VAL A 79 13.58 14.31 9.47
CA VAL A 79 13.80 14.65 8.05
C VAL A 79 15.02 15.55 7.80
N ALA A 80 15.67 16.04 8.84
CA ALA A 80 16.72 17.07 8.72
C ALA A 80 17.92 16.65 7.84
N GLY A 81 18.22 15.37 7.74
CA GLY A 81 19.33 14.86 6.93
C GLY A 81 18.86 13.99 5.75
N ALA A 82 17.60 14.05 5.37
CA ALA A 82 17.03 13.18 4.34
C ALA A 82 17.51 13.54 2.93
N ASP A 83 17.76 12.52 2.11
CA ASP A 83 17.88 12.62 0.66
C ASP A 83 16.55 12.31 -0.04
N LEU A 84 15.70 11.51 0.62
CA LEU A 84 14.34 11.16 0.20
C LEU A 84 13.45 11.04 1.43
N VAL A 85 12.23 11.57 1.35
CA VAL A 85 11.19 11.33 2.33
C VAL A 85 10.08 10.49 1.68
N VAL A 86 9.70 9.38 2.32
CA VAL A 86 8.58 8.52 1.90
C VAL A 86 7.49 8.58 2.95
N GLU A 87 6.35 9.15 2.60
CA GLU A 87 5.18 9.23 3.49
C GLU A 87 4.29 7.99 3.32
N ALA A 88 3.99 7.31 4.43
CA ALA A 88 3.14 6.13 4.54
C ALA A 88 2.25 6.15 5.80
N ALA A 89 1.81 7.34 6.23
CA ALA A 89 1.14 7.55 7.52
C ALA A 89 -0.37 7.32 7.46
N THR A 90 -1.06 7.82 6.43
CA THR A 90 -2.52 7.88 6.40
C THR A 90 -3.10 7.93 4.99
N GLU A 91 -4.36 7.51 4.83
CA GLU A 91 -5.16 7.78 3.62
C GLU A 91 -6.24 8.85 3.85
N ASN A 92 -6.17 9.59 4.96
CA ASN A 92 -6.97 10.81 5.15
C ASN A 92 -6.35 11.96 4.35
N VAL A 93 -7.11 12.49 3.38
CA VAL A 93 -6.63 13.55 2.46
C VAL A 93 -6.16 14.80 3.21
N GLY A 94 -6.99 15.31 4.13
CA GLY A 94 -6.67 16.53 4.88
C GLY A 94 -5.36 16.41 5.65
N LEU A 95 -5.23 15.35 6.44
CA LEU A 95 -4.03 15.07 7.23
C LEU A 95 -2.80 14.83 6.34
N LYS A 96 -2.94 14.13 5.22
CA LYS A 96 -1.83 13.93 4.28
C LYS A 96 -1.33 15.25 3.70
N LEU A 97 -2.22 16.15 3.31
CA LEU A 97 -1.83 17.48 2.82
C LEU A 97 -1.12 18.33 3.90
N GLU A 98 -1.53 18.22 5.17
CA GLU A 98 -0.84 18.86 6.30
C GLU A 98 0.55 18.28 6.51
N ILE A 99 0.70 16.95 6.45
CA ILE A 99 2.00 16.28 6.51
C ILE A 99 2.91 16.84 5.40
N PHE A 100 2.44 16.92 4.15
CA PHE A 100 3.28 17.42 3.06
C PHE A 100 3.64 18.90 3.18
N ARG A 101 2.79 19.77 3.74
CA ARG A 101 3.18 21.15 4.10
C ARG A 101 4.31 21.16 5.14
N THR A 102 4.19 20.31 6.15
CA THR A 102 5.23 20.16 7.20
C THR A 102 6.54 19.62 6.61
N LEU A 103 6.47 18.62 5.73
CA LEU A 103 7.65 18.09 5.05
C LEU A 103 8.31 19.14 4.14
N ASP A 104 7.52 19.93 3.43
CA ASP A 104 8.04 21.02 2.57
C ASP A 104 8.75 22.11 3.37
N GLU A 105 8.33 22.34 4.63
CA GLU A 105 8.96 23.30 5.53
C GLU A 105 10.28 22.80 6.11
N TYR A 106 10.33 21.53 6.55
CA TYR A 106 11.45 21.01 7.35
C TYR A 106 12.44 20.13 6.60
N ALA A 107 12.04 19.50 5.50
CA ALA A 107 12.97 18.73 4.69
C ALA A 107 13.97 19.63 3.96
N PRO A 108 15.25 19.22 3.81
CA PRO A 108 16.26 20.01 3.13
C PRO A 108 15.84 20.46 1.72
N PRO A 109 16.38 21.55 1.21
CA PRO A 109 16.17 21.97 -0.19
C PRO A 109 16.59 20.85 -1.16
N GLY A 110 15.80 20.61 -2.23
CA GLY A 110 16.10 19.63 -3.25
C GLY A 110 15.76 18.18 -2.89
N VAL A 111 15.27 17.91 -1.68
CA VAL A 111 14.81 16.55 -1.27
C VAL A 111 13.53 16.18 -2.02
N ILE A 112 13.49 14.95 -2.52
CA ILE A 112 12.29 14.35 -3.12
C ILE A 112 11.31 13.97 -2.01
N LEU A 113 10.04 14.35 -2.19
CA LEU A 113 8.95 13.99 -1.31
C LEU A 113 8.06 12.95 -2.01
N ALA A 114 8.10 11.72 -1.53
CA ALA A 114 7.30 10.62 -2.09
C ALA A 114 6.12 10.27 -1.17
N SER A 115 4.99 9.88 -1.76
CA SER A 115 3.86 9.30 -1.02
C SER A 115 3.62 7.86 -1.41
N ASN A 116 3.40 7.00 -0.41
CA ASN A 116 2.98 5.60 -0.63
C ASN A 116 1.45 5.47 -0.71
N THR A 117 0.73 6.55 -0.96
CA THR A 117 -0.73 6.49 -1.11
C THR A 117 -1.15 5.52 -2.21
N SER A 118 -2.29 4.88 -2.03
CA SER A 118 -2.91 4.00 -3.04
C SER A 118 -4.01 4.68 -3.86
N SER A 119 -4.44 5.90 -3.46
CA SER A 119 -5.65 6.51 -4.02
C SER A 119 -5.64 8.03 -4.11
N ILE A 120 -4.82 8.72 -3.31
CA ILE A 120 -4.81 10.19 -3.27
C ILE A 120 -3.94 10.72 -4.40
N SER A 121 -4.46 11.68 -5.17
CA SER A 121 -3.75 12.30 -6.30
C SER A 121 -2.40 12.91 -5.86
N ILE A 122 -1.34 12.51 -6.53
CA ILE A 122 0.01 13.04 -6.35
C ILE A 122 0.07 14.52 -6.74
N THR A 123 -0.65 14.90 -7.79
CA THR A 123 -0.81 16.30 -8.21
C THR A 123 -1.42 17.15 -7.11
N ARG A 124 -2.45 16.63 -6.43
CA ARG A 124 -3.07 17.32 -5.29
C ARG A 124 -2.12 17.45 -4.10
N ILE A 125 -1.32 16.44 -3.83
CA ILE A 125 -0.28 16.47 -2.78
C ILE A 125 0.80 17.49 -3.16
N ALA A 126 1.28 17.47 -4.39
CA ALA A 126 2.30 18.39 -4.88
C ALA A 126 1.88 19.86 -4.79
N ALA A 127 0.59 20.14 -5.05
CA ALA A 127 0.03 21.49 -5.08
C ALA A 127 0.09 22.24 -3.73
N VAL A 128 0.29 21.53 -2.61
CA VAL A 128 0.43 22.17 -1.29
C VAL A 128 1.89 22.39 -0.88
N THR A 129 2.85 22.05 -1.75
CA THR A 129 4.29 22.24 -1.53
C THR A 129 4.86 23.35 -2.41
N ARG A 130 6.02 23.89 -2.05
CA ARG A 130 6.79 24.85 -2.87
C ARG A 130 7.71 24.17 -3.88
N ARG A 131 7.75 22.83 -3.89
CA ARG A 131 8.58 21.98 -4.75
C ARG A 131 7.75 20.92 -5.52
N PRO A 132 6.69 21.30 -6.23
CA PRO A 132 5.80 20.33 -6.87
C PRO A 132 6.51 19.43 -7.88
N ALA A 133 7.60 19.87 -8.49
CA ALA A 133 8.42 19.09 -9.41
C ALA A 133 9.21 17.96 -8.70
N SER A 134 9.42 18.05 -7.38
CA SER A 134 10.09 17.06 -6.54
C SER A 134 9.11 16.16 -5.77
N VAL A 135 7.82 16.19 -6.10
CA VAL A 135 6.80 15.33 -5.46
C VAL A 135 6.43 14.21 -6.40
N ILE A 136 6.39 12.97 -5.86
CA ILE A 136 6.14 11.76 -6.66
C ILE A 136 5.38 10.71 -5.83
N GLY A 137 4.63 9.84 -6.48
CA GLY A 137 4.09 8.63 -5.85
C GLY A 137 5.10 7.50 -5.88
N LEU A 138 5.25 6.80 -4.77
CA LEU A 138 6.10 5.61 -4.64
C LEU A 138 5.30 4.53 -3.93
N HIS A 139 4.42 3.88 -4.69
CA HIS A 139 3.41 2.96 -4.17
C HIS A 139 3.95 1.53 -4.11
N PHE A 140 4.36 1.13 -2.91
CA PHE A 140 4.77 -0.23 -2.59
C PHE A 140 3.55 -1.13 -2.38
N MET A 141 3.69 -2.41 -2.72
CA MET A 141 2.65 -3.42 -2.50
C MET A 141 2.85 -4.15 -1.16
N ASN A 142 1.77 -4.46 -0.48
CA ASN A 142 1.80 -5.21 0.79
C ASN A 142 1.83 -6.74 0.56
N PRO A 143 2.71 -7.51 1.22
CA PRO A 143 3.78 -7.13 2.15
C PRO A 143 5.03 -6.58 1.44
N VAL A 144 5.53 -5.40 1.86
CA VAL A 144 6.61 -4.69 1.17
C VAL A 144 7.88 -5.54 0.98
N PRO A 145 8.37 -6.32 1.97
CA PRO A 145 9.57 -7.15 1.77
C PRO A 145 9.39 -8.26 0.72
N VAL A 146 8.16 -8.68 0.43
CA VAL A 146 7.86 -9.82 -0.44
C VAL A 146 7.50 -9.40 -1.85
N MET A 147 6.65 -8.37 -1.96
CA MET A 147 6.12 -7.93 -3.25
C MET A 147 7.17 -7.20 -4.06
N LYS A 148 7.32 -7.57 -5.32
CA LYS A 148 8.36 -7.01 -6.20
C LYS A 148 7.97 -5.69 -6.84
N LEU A 149 6.68 -5.46 -7.08
CA LEU A 149 6.20 -4.26 -7.78
C LEU A 149 6.31 -3.01 -6.93
N VAL A 150 6.75 -1.91 -7.55
CA VAL A 150 6.56 -0.54 -7.09
C VAL A 150 5.97 0.27 -8.23
N GLU A 151 4.77 0.85 -8.06
CA GLU A 151 4.27 1.84 -8.98
C GLU A 151 4.94 3.19 -8.66
N ILE A 152 5.51 3.81 -9.69
CA ILE A 152 6.07 5.17 -9.63
C ILE A 152 5.08 6.08 -10.31
N ILE A 153 4.43 6.95 -9.55
CA ILE A 153 3.31 7.75 -10.04
C ILE A 153 3.75 9.19 -10.26
N ASN A 154 3.75 9.62 -11.51
CA ASN A 154 4.03 10.99 -11.89
C ASN A 154 2.81 11.86 -11.65
N GLY A 155 2.91 12.85 -10.75
CA GLY A 155 1.99 13.96 -10.68
C GLY A 155 2.16 14.88 -11.90
N TYR A 156 1.23 15.79 -12.10
CA TYR A 156 1.24 16.69 -13.27
C TYR A 156 2.52 17.52 -13.40
N ALA A 157 3.13 17.89 -12.29
CA ALA A 157 4.34 18.72 -12.25
C ALA A 157 5.62 17.92 -11.94
N THR A 158 5.56 16.62 -11.74
CA THR A 158 6.73 15.80 -11.40
C THR A 158 7.79 15.85 -12.49
N ASP A 159 9.03 16.17 -12.13
CA ASP A 159 10.15 16.24 -13.06
C ASP A 159 10.58 14.82 -13.49
N GLU A 160 10.92 14.69 -14.77
CA GLU A 160 11.42 13.43 -15.35
C GLU A 160 12.70 12.94 -14.64
N VAL A 161 13.57 13.85 -14.19
CA VAL A 161 14.77 13.49 -13.43
C VAL A 161 14.40 12.79 -12.13
N VAL A 162 13.38 13.27 -11.42
CA VAL A 162 12.85 12.65 -10.18
C VAL A 162 12.30 11.26 -10.47
N THR A 163 11.57 11.11 -11.58
CA THR A 163 11.04 9.81 -12.04
C THR A 163 12.17 8.82 -12.26
N GLN A 164 13.21 9.20 -13.00
CA GLN A 164 14.36 8.35 -13.32
C GLN A 164 15.16 7.98 -12.05
N GLU A 165 15.29 8.88 -11.09
CA GLU A 165 15.91 8.58 -9.81
C GLU A 165 15.11 7.53 -9.03
N MET A 166 13.77 7.61 -9.00
CA MET A 166 12.94 6.62 -8.33
C MET A 166 12.93 5.26 -9.03
N VAL A 167 13.04 5.23 -10.36
CA VAL A 167 13.25 3.98 -11.13
C VAL A 167 14.54 3.29 -10.67
N LYS A 168 15.67 3.98 -10.73
CA LYS A 168 16.98 3.44 -10.31
C LYS A 168 17.00 3.02 -8.85
N LEU A 169 16.35 3.80 -7.98
CA LEU A 169 16.23 3.47 -6.56
C LEU A 169 15.44 2.18 -6.35
N SER A 170 14.31 2.03 -7.04
CA SER A 170 13.46 0.84 -6.95
C SER A 170 14.21 -0.42 -7.41
N GLU A 171 14.96 -0.32 -8.49
CA GLU A 171 15.83 -1.40 -9.00
C GLU A 171 16.92 -1.76 -7.96
N LYS A 172 17.56 -0.76 -7.33
CA LYS A 172 18.55 -0.97 -6.25
C LYS A 172 17.94 -1.69 -5.04
N LEU A 173 16.65 -1.45 -4.76
CA LEU A 173 15.90 -2.18 -3.73
C LEU A 173 15.57 -3.63 -4.15
N GLY A 174 15.83 -4.04 -5.39
CA GLY A 174 15.45 -5.34 -5.94
C GLY A 174 13.97 -5.40 -6.30
N LYS A 175 13.36 -4.26 -6.53
CA LYS A 175 11.97 -4.12 -6.99
C LYS A 175 11.90 -3.94 -8.50
N VAL A 176 10.72 -4.13 -9.04
CA VAL A 176 10.38 -3.87 -10.44
C VAL A 176 9.57 -2.58 -10.50
N PRO A 177 10.15 -1.46 -10.97
CA PRO A 177 9.44 -0.20 -11.10
C PRO A 177 8.47 -0.23 -12.30
N CYS A 178 7.27 0.31 -12.11
CA CYS A 178 6.33 0.61 -13.18
C CYS A 178 5.95 2.08 -13.12
N VAL A 179 6.37 2.86 -14.11
CA VAL A 179 6.05 4.28 -14.19
C VAL A 179 4.63 4.44 -14.73
N VAL A 180 3.82 5.20 -14.01
CA VAL A 180 2.42 5.47 -14.35
C VAL A 180 2.08 6.93 -14.09
N ASN A 181 0.96 7.40 -14.64
CA ASN A 181 0.48 8.77 -14.42
C ASN A 181 -0.55 8.83 -13.29
N ASP A 182 -0.65 10.02 -12.69
CA ASP A 182 -1.57 10.32 -11.61
C ASP A 182 -3.03 10.41 -12.10
N TYR A 183 -3.70 9.25 -12.10
CA TYR A 183 -5.14 9.14 -12.32
C TYR A 183 -5.78 8.38 -11.15
N PRO A 184 -7.09 8.55 -10.89
CA PRO A 184 -7.77 7.84 -9.82
C PRO A 184 -7.48 6.33 -9.82
N GLY A 185 -6.97 5.81 -8.69
CA GLY A 185 -6.60 4.39 -8.52
C GLY A 185 -5.33 3.95 -9.23
N PHE A 186 -4.57 4.88 -9.86
CA PHE A 186 -3.38 4.60 -10.66
C PHE A 186 -3.63 3.50 -11.68
N ILE A 187 -2.76 2.50 -11.85
CA ILE A 187 -3.05 1.40 -12.78
C ILE A 187 -3.54 0.15 -12.04
N ALA A 188 -2.96 -0.18 -10.89
CA ALA A 188 -3.31 -1.40 -10.16
C ALA A 188 -4.78 -1.40 -9.74
N ASN A 189 -5.23 -0.39 -9.01
CA ASN A 189 -6.61 -0.32 -8.52
C ASN A 189 -7.62 -0.03 -9.65
N ARG A 190 -7.22 0.72 -10.68
CA ARG A 190 -8.07 1.01 -11.82
C ARG A 190 -8.48 -0.23 -12.62
N ILE A 191 -7.64 -1.27 -12.60
CA ILE A 191 -7.95 -2.56 -13.26
C ILE A 191 -8.55 -3.53 -12.26
N LEU A 192 -7.92 -3.69 -11.09
CA LEU A 192 -8.30 -4.68 -10.10
C LEU A 192 -9.70 -4.46 -9.52
N MET A 193 -10.02 -3.23 -9.15
CA MET A 193 -11.29 -2.96 -8.47
C MET A 193 -12.53 -3.18 -9.37
N PRO A 194 -12.55 -2.73 -10.64
CA PRO A 194 -13.64 -3.10 -11.56
C PRO A 194 -13.76 -4.61 -11.78
N MET A 195 -12.66 -5.35 -11.85
CA MET A 195 -12.69 -6.82 -11.96
C MET A 195 -13.34 -7.47 -10.74
N ILE A 196 -12.98 -7.04 -9.53
CA ILE A 196 -13.60 -7.50 -8.28
C ILE A 196 -15.08 -7.09 -8.24
N ASN A 197 -15.39 -5.85 -8.59
CA ASN A 197 -16.76 -5.33 -8.57
C ASN A 197 -17.67 -6.08 -9.54
N GLU A 198 -17.17 -6.43 -10.73
CA GLU A 198 -17.89 -7.24 -11.71
C GLU A 198 -18.15 -8.67 -11.21
N ALA A 199 -17.18 -9.27 -10.51
CA ALA A 199 -17.38 -10.56 -9.86
C ALA A 199 -18.48 -10.48 -8.77
N ILE A 200 -18.53 -9.37 -8.02
CA ILE A 200 -19.59 -9.13 -7.03
C ILE A 200 -20.95 -8.89 -7.69
N TYR A 201 -21.00 -8.17 -8.82
CA TYR A 201 -22.22 -8.00 -9.60
C TYR A 201 -22.72 -9.34 -10.16
N SER A 202 -21.82 -10.18 -10.69
CA SER A 202 -22.17 -11.52 -11.17
C SER A 202 -22.81 -12.39 -10.09
N LEU A 203 -22.32 -12.29 -8.85
CA LEU A 203 -22.94 -12.94 -7.70
C LEU A 203 -24.31 -12.31 -7.37
N PHE A 204 -24.37 -10.98 -7.32
CA PHE A 204 -25.59 -10.23 -6.97
C PHE A 204 -26.75 -10.46 -7.96
N GLU A 205 -26.42 -10.59 -9.23
CA GLU A 205 -27.36 -10.85 -10.33
C GLU A 205 -27.72 -12.34 -10.48
N GLY A 206 -27.09 -13.22 -9.67
CA GLY A 206 -27.40 -14.65 -9.69
C GLY A 206 -26.82 -15.40 -10.90
N VAL A 207 -25.77 -14.86 -11.54
CA VAL A 207 -25.09 -15.54 -12.68
C VAL A 207 -24.40 -16.81 -12.21
N ALA A 208 -23.74 -16.78 -11.06
CA ALA A 208 -23.09 -17.92 -10.43
C ALA A 208 -22.89 -17.71 -8.93
N GLY A 209 -22.64 -18.78 -8.18
CA GLY A 209 -22.30 -18.72 -6.77
C GLY A 209 -20.85 -18.27 -6.51
N VAL A 210 -20.53 -18.04 -5.24
CA VAL A 210 -19.21 -17.56 -4.79
C VAL A 210 -18.10 -18.51 -5.24
N GLN A 211 -18.28 -19.81 -5.04
CA GLN A 211 -17.27 -20.81 -5.35
C GLN A 211 -17.05 -20.95 -6.85
N GLU A 212 -18.12 -20.89 -7.64
CA GLU A 212 -18.07 -21.00 -9.10
C GLU A 212 -17.33 -19.83 -9.72
N ILE A 213 -17.62 -18.58 -9.30
CA ILE A 213 -16.95 -17.37 -9.77
C ILE A 213 -15.45 -17.47 -9.51
N ASP A 214 -15.06 -17.79 -8.28
CA ASP A 214 -13.65 -17.90 -7.91
C ASP A 214 -12.94 -19.07 -8.61
N THR A 215 -13.64 -20.19 -8.81
CA THR A 215 -13.10 -21.36 -9.50
C THR A 215 -12.84 -21.07 -10.98
N VAL A 216 -13.79 -20.42 -11.68
CA VAL A 216 -13.62 -20.03 -13.08
C VAL A 216 -12.41 -19.12 -13.26
N MET A 217 -12.27 -18.10 -12.40
CA MET A 217 -11.16 -17.16 -12.48
C MET A 217 -9.81 -17.83 -12.16
N LYS A 218 -9.77 -18.73 -11.19
CA LYS A 218 -8.54 -19.47 -10.84
C LYS A 218 -8.14 -20.47 -11.92
N LEU A 219 -9.05 -21.35 -12.32
CA LEU A 219 -8.72 -22.47 -13.19
C LEU A 219 -8.85 -22.14 -14.67
N GLY A 220 -9.79 -21.27 -15.04
CA GLY A 220 -10.01 -20.86 -16.41
C GLY A 220 -9.11 -19.69 -16.85
N MET A 221 -8.89 -18.71 -15.98
CA MET A 221 -8.14 -17.49 -16.30
C MET A 221 -6.73 -17.47 -15.66
N GLY A 222 -6.34 -18.52 -14.93
CA GLY A 222 -5.00 -18.63 -14.35
C GLY A 222 -4.70 -17.68 -13.18
N HIS A 223 -5.72 -17.16 -12.51
CA HIS A 223 -5.52 -16.30 -11.34
C HIS A 223 -5.03 -17.12 -10.14
N PRO A 224 -4.07 -16.63 -9.36
CA PRO A 224 -3.58 -17.34 -8.17
C PRO A 224 -4.65 -17.45 -7.07
N MET A 225 -5.62 -16.52 -7.09
CA MET A 225 -6.73 -16.40 -6.14
C MET A 225 -7.96 -15.91 -6.89
N GLY A 226 -9.15 -16.41 -6.55
CA GLY A 226 -10.38 -15.89 -7.12
C GLY A 226 -10.68 -14.45 -6.67
N PRO A 227 -11.45 -13.67 -7.43
CA PRO A 227 -11.69 -12.26 -7.15
C PRO A 227 -12.46 -12.01 -5.85
N LEU A 228 -13.39 -12.87 -5.46
CA LEU A 228 -14.16 -12.74 -4.23
C LEU A 228 -13.31 -13.08 -3.00
N GLN A 229 -12.49 -14.13 -3.07
CA GLN A 229 -11.49 -14.44 -2.06
C GLN A 229 -10.46 -13.32 -1.93
N LEU A 230 -9.99 -12.75 -3.04
CA LEU A 230 -9.06 -11.63 -3.05
C LEU A 230 -9.66 -10.37 -2.39
N ALA A 231 -10.93 -10.09 -2.67
CA ALA A 231 -11.66 -8.99 -2.03
C ALA A 231 -11.70 -9.15 -0.51
N ASP A 232 -11.97 -10.36 -0.01
CA ASP A 232 -11.92 -10.66 1.43
C ASP A 232 -10.54 -10.45 2.05
N PHE A 233 -9.47 -10.81 1.33
CA PHE A 233 -8.08 -10.59 1.77
C PHE A 233 -7.69 -9.12 1.80
N ILE A 234 -8.10 -8.33 0.80
CA ILE A 234 -7.90 -6.87 0.75
C ILE A 234 -8.70 -6.22 1.88
N GLY A 235 -9.88 -6.71 2.11
CA GLY A 235 -10.91 -6.17 2.97
C GLY A 235 -11.99 -5.45 2.17
N LEU A 236 -13.25 -5.86 2.35
CA LEU A 236 -14.38 -5.35 1.57
C LEU A 236 -14.60 -3.85 1.76
N ASP A 237 -14.32 -3.32 2.95
CA ASP A 237 -14.37 -1.87 3.22
C ASP A 237 -13.28 -1.11 2.46
N VAL A 238 -12.10 -1.69 2.26
CA VAL A 238 -11.03 -1.11 1.44
C VAL A 238 -11.44 -1.14 -0.04
N CYS A 239 -12.00 -2.26 -0.52
CA CYS A 239 -12.52 -2.35 -1.89
C CYS A 239 -13.61 -1.31 -2.15
N LEU A 240 -14.56 -1.16 -1.22
CA LEU A 240 -15.63 -0.16 -1.30
C LEU A 240 -15.07 1.26 -1.35
N TYR A 241 -14.11 1.58 -0.46
CA TYR A 241 -13.45 2.88 -0.45
C TYR A 241 -12.76 3.20 -1.78
N ILE A 242 -11.98 2.25 -2.33
CA ILE A 242 -11.26 2.48 -3.60
C ILE A 242 -12.25 2.63 -4.77
N LEU A 243 -13.31 1.82 -4.83
CA LEU A 243 -14.37 1.98 -5.84
C LEU A 243 -15.05 3.35 -5.75
N SER A 244 -15.32 3.86 -4.54
CA SER A 244 -15.85 5.20 -4.34
C SER A 244 -14.89 6.28 -4.87
N VAL A 245 -13.58 6.16 -4.59
CA VAL A 245 -12.56 7.07 -5.13
C VAL A 245 -12.52 7.04 -6.67
N LEU A 246 -12.62 5.84 -7.27
CA LEU A 246 -12.68 5.70 -8.73
C LEU A 246 -13.94 6.33 -9.30
N HIS A 247 -15.09 6.05 -8.68
CA HIS A 247 -16.40 6.57 -9.13
C HIS A 247 -16.46 8.09 -9.06
N GLU A 248 -16.06 8.67 -7.93
CA GLU A 248 -16.01 10.12 -7.75
C GLU A 248 -14.97 10.78 -8.67
N GLY A 249 -13.77 10.18 -8.77
CA GLY A 249 -12.67 10.76 -9.53
C GLY A 249 -12.89 10.75 -11.05
N PHE A 250 -13.60 9.75 -11.59
CA PHE A 250 -13.91 9.66 -13.02
C PHE A 250 -15.32 10.17 -13.38
N GLY A 251 -16.21 10.32 -12.40
CA GLY A 251 -17.62 10.66 -12.67
C GLY A 251 -18.31 9.64 -13.58
N ASN A 252 -17.93 8.35 -13.53
CA ASN A 252 -18.40 7.33 -14.44
C ASN A 252 -19.02 6.15 -13.69
N ALA A 253 -20.28 5.86 -14.00
CA ALA A 253 -21.09 4.82 -13.35
C ALA A 253 -20.45 3.41 -13.39
N LYS A 254 -19.57 3.12 -14.36
CA LYS A 254 -18.87 1.81 -14.41
C LYS A 254 -18.03 1.50 -13.18
N TYR A 255 -17.68 2.51 -12.39
CA TYR A 255 -16.94 2.35 -11.13
C TYR A 255 -17.85 2.37 -9.90
N ALA A 256 -19.16 2.52 -10.08
CA ALA A 256 -20.10 2.50 -8.95
C ALA A 256 -20.01 1.16 -8.21
N PRO A 257 -19.88 1.17 -6.87
CA PRO A 257 -19.82 -0.05 -6.09
C PRO A 257 -21.11 -0.86 -6.22
N CYS A 258 -20.98 -2.18 -6.31
CA CYS A 258 -22.14 -3.08 -6.28
C CYS A 258 -22.93 -2.92 -4.97
N PRO A 259 -24.27 -2.86 -5.01
CA PRO A 259 -25.10 -2.75 -3.80
C PRO A 259 -24.83 -3.86 -2.78
N LEU A 260 -24.51 -5.08 -3.22
CA LEU A 260 -24.15 -6.18 -2.35
C LEU A 260 -22.88 -5.84 -1.51
N LEU A 261 -21.83 -5.29 -2.15
CA LEU A 261 -20.62 -4.87 -1.45
C LEU A 261 -20.93 -3.80 -0.39
N VAL A 262 -21.72 -2.80 -0.73
CA VAL A 262 -22.15 -1.73 0.18
C VAL A 262 -22.87 -2.31 1.39
N ASN A 263 -23.82 -3.22 1.16
CA ASN A 263 -24.61 -3.87 2.21
C ASN A 263 -23.74 -4.75 3.12
N MET A 264 -22.83 -5.54 2.54
CA MET A 264 -21.92 -6.38 3.32
C MET A 264 -21.04 -5.54 4.25
N VAL A 265 -20.43 -4.48 3.73
CA VAL A 265 -19.57 -3.57 4.53
C VAL A 265 -20.38 -2.88 5.62
N THR A 266 -21.57 -2.40 5.31
CA THR A 266 -22.47 -1.76 6.28
C THR A 266 -22.88 -2.72 7.40
N ALA A 267 -23.10 -4.00 7.06
CA ALA A 267 -23.43 -5.05 8.03
C ALA A 267 -22.20 -5.55 8.82
N GLY A 268 -20.99 -5.05 8.54
CA GLY A 268 -19.78 -5.42 9.28
C GLY A 268 -19.01 -6.61 8.71
N TYR A 269 -19.45 -7.19 7.60
CA TYR A 269 -18.72 -8.24 6.87
C TYR A 269 -17.60 -7.62 6.04
N ARG A 270 -16.36 -7.70 6.55
CA ARG A 270 -15.20 -7.02 5.95
C ARG A 270 -14.13 -8.00 5.45
N GLY A 271 -14.47 -9.27 5.29
CA GLY A 271 -13.54 -10.31 4.88
C GLY A 271 -12.70 -10.86 6.04
N VAL A 272 -11.46 -11.24 5.76
CA VAL A 272 -10.55 -11.90 6.71
C VAL A 272 -10.45 -11.16 8.05
N LYS A 273 -10.37 -9.84 8.05
CA LYS A 273 -10.19 -9.03 9.26
C LYS A 273 -11.39 -9.02 10.20
N SER A 274 -12.59 -9.37 9.71
CA SER A 274 -13.80 -9.53 10.51
C SER A 274 -14.16 -11.01 10.75
N GLY A 275 -13.39 -11.93 10.19
CA GLY A 275 -13.65 -13.38 10.23
C GLY A 275 -14.66 -13.87 9.20
N GLU A 276 -15.35 -12.97 8.49
CA GLU A 276 -16.34 -13.32 7.48
C GLU A 276 -16.46 -12.22 6.40
N GLY A 277 -16.60 -12.65 5.16
CA GLY A 277 -16.90 -11.86 3.98
C GLY A 277 -17.70 -12.72 3.00
N PHE A 278 -17.19 -12.95 1.78
CA PHE A 278 -17.72 -13.96 0.87
C PHE A 278 -17.47 -15.38 1.38
N TYR A 279 -16.40 -15.52 2.15
CA TYR A 279 -16.04 -16.76 2.85
C TYR A 279 -15.98 -16.54 4.36
N LYS A 280 -16.07 -17.64 5.11
CA LYS A 280 -15.78 -17.68 6.55
C LYS A 280 -14.33 -18.04 6.79
N TYR A 281 -13.71 -17.34 7.74
CA TYR A 281 -12.30 -17.47 8.11
C TYR A 281 -12.18 -17.88 9.57
N SER A 282 -11.77 -19.12 9.82
CA SER A 282 -11.50 -19.64 11.17
C SER A 282 -10.00 -19.63 11.43
N VAL A 283 -9.59 -19.26 12.63
CA VAL A 283 -8.19 -19.27 13.05
C VAL A 283 -7.63 -20.70 12.91
N GLY A 284 -6.56 -20.85 12.13
CA GLY A 284 -5.88 -22.14 11.93
C GLY A 284 -6.47 -23.02 10.84
N SER A 285 -7.63 -22.72 10.27
CA SER A 285 -8.16 -23.44 9.09
C SER A 285 -7.67 -22.80 7.78
N LYS A 286 -7.40 -23.66 6.80
CA LYS A 286 -7.13 -23.27 5.41
C LYS A 286 -8.35 -23.49 4.51
N ASP A 287 -9.42 -24.07 5.04
CA ASP A 287 -10.60 -24.40 4.27
C ASP A 287 -11.41 -23.12 3.97
N LEU A 288 -11.75 -22.97 2.70
CA LEU A 288 -12.60 -21.88 2.23
C LEU A 288 -14.05 -22.37 2.31
N VAL A 289 -14.77 -21.91 3.31
CA VAL A 289 -16.20 -22.20 3.47
C VAL A 289 -16.98 -20.95 3.04
N VAL A 290 -17.86 -21.09 2.05
CA VAL A 290 -18.72 -19.99 1.61
C VAL A 290 -19.58 -19.50 2.77
N SER A 291 -19.76 -18.19 2.90
CA SER A 291 -20.67 -17.61 3.91
C SER A 291 -22.09 -18.15 3.70
N GLU A 292 -22.72 -18.66 4.75
CA GLU A 292 -24.08 -19.22 4.69
C GLU A 292 -25.12 -18.24 4.14
N ARG A 293 -24.88 -16.93 4.28
CA ARG A 293 -25.75 -15.87 3.75
C ARG A 293 -25.72 -15.78 2.23
N LEU A 294 -24.70 -16.35 1.60
CA LEU A 294 -24.43 -16.31 0.16
C LEU A 294 -24.43 -17.72 -0.45
N ALA A 295 -24.73 -18.76 0.36
CA ALA A 295 -24.98 -20.10 -0.12
C ALA A 295 -26.37 -20.13 -0.76
N CYS A 296 -26.40 -20.32 -2.08
CA CYS A 296 -27.63 -20.56 -2.84
C CYS A 296 -28.06 -22.01 -2.68
#